data_87a805ab9ca0938d182920a76eaa4e74
#
_entry.id   87a805ab9ca0938d182920a76eaa4e74
#
_cell.length_a   1.000
_cell.length_b   1.000
_cell.length_c   1.000
_cell.angle_alpha   90.00
_cell.angle_beta   90.00
_cell.angle_gamma   90.00
#
_symmetry.space_group_name_H-M   'P 1'
#
loop_
_entity.id
_entity.type
_entity.pdbx_description
1 polymer ?
#
loop_
_entity_poly.entity_id
_entity_poly.type
_entity_poly.pdbx_seq_one_letter_code
_entity_poly.pdbx_strand_id
1 'polypeptide(L)'
;NILDFGAAADTTVDSRKAVNDAVTRCSDEGGGRVVVPAGEYRVDGPIVLKSNVNLHLAEGAVIRFSENPRHYLPAVLTVWEGTEMFNYSPLVYAYHCNNVALTGKGTLDGGAKNTFAKFRPQRSEMQSTLRQMGIDQVPVHERYFGEESIFPPSMVQPLGCKNVLIEGVTILDSPYWVIHP
;
A
#
# COMPACT_ATOMS: atom_id res chain seq x y z
N ASN A 1 -7.21 10.74 15.14
CA ASN A 1 -7.61 9.36 15.35
C ASN A 1 -8.54 8.93 14.21
N ILE A 2 -8.35 7.71 13.65
CA ILE A 2 -9.19 7.23 12.54
C ILE A 2 -10.65 7.02 12.93
N LEU A 3 -10.93 6.80 14.21
CA LEU A 3 -12.31 6.67 14.72
C LEU A 3 -13.11 7.96 14.54
N ASP A 4 -12.45 9.12 14.61
CA ASP A 4 -13.07 10.44 14.41
C ASP A 4 -13.54 10.64 12.96
N PHE A 5 -13.09 9.78 12.03
CA PHE A 5 -13.43 9.75 10.61
C PHE A 5 -14.36 8.60 10.23
N GLY A 6 -14.85 7.85 11.23
CA GLY A 6 -15.82 6.77 11.03
C GLY A 6 -15.21 5.39 10.82
N ALA A 7 -13.92 5.19 11.12
CA ALA A 7 -13.37 3.84 11.18
C ALA A 7 -14.03 3.04 12.32
N ALA A 8 -14.20 1.75 12.11
CA ALA A 8 -14.71 0.87 13.13
C ALA A 8 -13.75 -0.30 13.37
N ALA A 9 -13.52 -0.62 14.64
CA ALA A 9 -12.75 -1.81 15.03
C ALA A 9 -13.65 -3.07 14.86
N ASP A 10 -14.08 -3.29 13.63
CA ASP A 10 -14.99 -4.33 13.17
C ASP A 10 -14.59 -4.76 11.76
N THR A 11 -14.23 -6.02 11.59
CA THR A 11 -13.79 -6.57 10.30
C THR A 11 -14.92 -6.72 9.27
N THR A 12 -16.17 -6.45 9.62
CA THR A 12 -17.30 -6.41 8.68
C THR A 12 -17.44 -5.06 7.98
N VAL A 13 -16.82 -4.00 8.54
CA VAL A 13 -16.87 -2.62 8.02
C VAL A 13 -15.57 -2.25 7.34
N ASP A 14 -15.65 -1.72 6.11
CA ASP A 14 -14.47 -1.16 5.43
C ASP A 14 -14.09 0.20 6.03
N SER A 15 -12.93 0.26 6.65
CA SER A 15 -12.36 1.48 7.24
C SER A 15 -11.42 2.24 6.30
N ARG A 16 -11.25 1.81 5.02
CA ARG A 16 -10.31 2.43 4.07
C ARG A 16 -10.54 3.93 3.92
N LYS A 17 -11.81 4.30 3.70
CA LYS A 17 -12.15 5.73 3.52
C LYS A 17 -11.78 6.55 4.76
N ALA A 18 -12.12 6.09 5.94
CA ALA A 18 -11.84 6.78 7.20
C ALA A 18 -10.34 6.96 7.45
N VAL A 19 -9.53 5.93 7.16
CA VAL A 19 -8.05 6.04 7.28
C VAL A 19 -7.49 7.06 6.29
N ASN A 20 -7.92 7.02 5.03
CA ASN A 20 -7.43 7.94 4.00
C ASN A 20 -7.91 9.39 4.23
N ASP A 21 -9.13 9.58 4.72
CA ASP A 21 -9.64 10.90 5.09
C ASP A 21 -8.83 11.49 6.27
N ALA A 22 -8.53 10.67 7.28
CA ALA A 22 -7.68 11.09 8.41
C ALA A 22 -6.27 11.49 7.94
N VAL A 23 -5.66 10.71 7.03
CA VAL A 23 -4.36 11.02 6.44
C VAL A 23 -4.41 12.33 5.65
N THR A 24 -5.45 12.50 4.82
CA THR A 24 -5.64 13.70 4.00
C THR A 24 -5.80 14.93 4.88
N ARG A 25 -6.69 14.87 5.86
CA ARG A 25 -6.93 15.98 6.78
C ARG A 25 -5.68 16.36 7.58
N CYS A 26 -4.96 15.36 8.08
CA CYS A 26 -3.71 15.58 8.80
C CYS A 26 -2.67 16.30 7.95
N SER A 27 -2.51 15.89 6.68
CA SER A 27 -1.58 16.54 5.74
C SER A 27 -2.00 17.97 5.42
N ASP A 28 -3.29 18.21 5.17
CA ASP A 28 -3.84 19.53 4.81
C ASP A 28 -3.71 20.55 5.99
N GLU A 29 -3.71 20.05 7.22
CA GLU A 29 -3.48 20.84 8.44
C GLU A 29 -1.99 21.05 8.79
N GLY A 30 -1.08 20.68 7.88
CA GLY A 30 0.37 20.89 8.06
C GLY A 30 1.13 19.65 8.51
N GLY A 31 0.46 18.55 8.74
CA GLY A 31 1.06 17.26 9.12
C GLY A 31 0.86 16.90 10.59
N GLY A 32 1.34 15.73 10.94
CA GLY A 32 1.21 15.21 12.30
C GLY A 32 1.09 13.69 12.34
N ARG A 33 0.38 13.20 13.35
CA ARG A 33 0.21 11.76 13.60
C ARG A 33 -1.25 11.35 13.43
N VAL A 34 -1.49 10.45 12.51
CA VAL A 34 -2.77 9.72 12.38
C VAL A 34 -2.68 8.44 13.19
N VAL A 35 -3.53 8.28 14.19
CA VAL A 35 -3.50 7.14 15.11
C VAL A 35 -4.54 6.11 14.70
N VAL A 36 -4.08 4.87 14.55
CA VAL A 36 -4.91 3.66 14.50
C VAL A 36 -4.92 3.04 15.89
N PRO A 37 -6.01 3.14 16.67
CA PRO A 37 -6.08 2.58 18.03
C PRO A 37 -6.07 1.05 18.02
N ALA A 38 -5.92 0.43 19.19
CA ALA A 38 -6.10 -1.00 19.36
C ALA A 38 -7.46 -1.47 18.80
N GLY A 39 -7.46 -2.60 18.09
CA GLY A 39 -8.62 -3.19 17.43
C GLY A 39 -8.28 -3.72 16.05
N GLU A 40 -9.21 -4.45 15.43
CA GLU A 40 -9.05 -5.01 14.09
C GLU A 40 -9.85 -4.20 13.07
N TYR A 41 -9.20 -3.69 12.05
CA TYR A 41 -9.78 -2.83 11.02
C TYR A 41 -9.62 -3.48 9.65
N ARG A 42 -10.74 -3.72 8.95
CA ARG A 42 -10.70 -4.11 7.54
C ARG A 42 -10.48 -2.87 6.67
N VAL A 43 -9.58 -3.01 5.70
CA VAL A 43 -9.24 -1.95 4.76
C VAL A 43 -9.28 -2.50 3.33
N ASP A 44 -10.33 -2.15 2.59
CA ASP A 44 -10.59 -2.66 1.25
C ASP A 44 -9.89 -1.80 0.18
N GLY A 45 -8.56 -1.85 0.17
CA GLY A 45 -7.72 -1.17 -0.81
C GLY A 45 -6.55 -0.43 -0.19
N PRO A 46 -5.88 0.46 -0.94
CA PRO A 46 -4.67 1.09 -0.47
C PRO A 46 -4.92 2.15 0.61
N ILE A 47 -3.98 2.23 1.55
CA ILE A 47 -3.76 3.41 2.38
C ILE A 47 -2.75 4.29 1.64
N VAL A 48 -3.16 5.51 1.28
CA VAL A 48 -2.32 6.45 0.55
C VAL A 48 -1.80 7.52 1.51
N LEU A 49 -0.51 7.40 1.85
CA LEU A 49 0.15 8.37 2.73
C LEU A 49 0.43 9.68 1.98
N LYS A 50 0.49 10.76 2.74
CA LYS A 50 0.80 12.12 2.25
C LYS A 50 1.98 12.71 3.01
N SER A 51 2.53 13.80 2.48
CA SER A 51 3.64 14.51 3.11
C SER A 51 3.31 14.94 4.53
N ASN A 52 4.32 14.90 5.40
CA ASN A 52 4.28 15.31 6.80
C ASN A 52 3.33 14.45 7.68
N VAL A 53 2.96 13.25 7.25
CA VAL A 53 2.06 12.37 8.00
C VAL A 53 2.80 11.17 8.55
N ASN A 54 2.60 10.91 9.83
CA ASN A 54 2.96 9.66 10.50
C ASN A 54 1.68 8.83 10.73
N LEU A 55 1.53 7.74 10.00
CA LEU A 55 0.52 6.71 10.30
C LEU A 55 1.05 5.86 11.47
N HIS A 56 0.43 5.98 12.62
CA HIS A 56 0.86 5.33 13.85
C HIS A 56 -0.14 4.25 14.28
N LEU A 57 0.30 3.00 14.26
CA LEU A 57 -0.48 1.86 14.72
C LEU A 57 -0.18 1.62 16.21
N ALA A 58 -1.15 1.88 17.08
CA ALA A 58 -1.02 1.60 18.51
C ALA A 58 -0.80 0.09 18.75
N GLU A 59 -0.27 -0.25 19.92
CA GLU A 59 -0.17 -1.65 20.33
C GLU A 59 -1.56 -2.29 20.35
N GLY A 60 -1.70 -3.49 19.74
CA GLY A 60 -2.97 -4.17 19.57
C GLY A 60 -3.82 -3.68 18.37
N ALA A 61 -3.36 -2.69 17.60
CA ALA A 61 -3.99 -2.34 16.33
C ALA A 61 -3.62 -3.36 15.25
N VAL A 62 -4.60 -3.82 14.49
CA VAL A 62 -4.42 -4.71 13.34
C VAL A 62 -5.17 -4.14 12.14
N ILE A 63 -4.48 -3.84 11.07
CA ILE A 63 -5.07 -3.53 9.77
C ILE A 63 -5.05 -4.79 8.92
N ARG A 64 -6.23 -5.27 8.53
CA ARG A 64 -6.40 -6.38 7.58
C ARG A 64 -6.75 -5.83 6.22
N PHE A 65 -5.85 -6.03 5.29
CA PHE A 65 -6.04 -5.61 3.91
C PHE A 65 -6.92 -6.61 3.14
N SER A 66 -7.63 -6.09 2.14
CA SER A 66 -8.48 -6.88 1.27
C SER A 66 -7.70 -7.92 0.48
N GLU A 67 -8.26 -9.11 0.38
CA GLU A 67 -7.77 -10.19 -0.50
C GLU A 67 -8.24 -10.02 -1.96
N ASN A 68 -9.10 -9.03 -2.28
CA ASN A 68 -9.59 -8.79 -3.63
C ASN A 68 -8.64 -7.83 -4.40
N PRO A 69 -7.93 -8.31 -5.46
CA PRO A 69 -7.01 -7.46 -6.23
C PRO A 69 -7.67 -6.21 -6.81
N ARG A 70 -8.95 -6.27 -7.17
CA ARG A 70 -9.67 -5.12 -7.75
C ARG A 70 -9.78 -3.94 -6.81
N HIS A 71 -9.67 -4.16 -5.49
CA HIS A 71 -9.66 -3.08 -4.51
C HIS A 71 -8.40 -2.21 -4.56
N TYR A 72 -7.35 -2.67 -5.26
CA TYR A 72 -6.09 -1.94 -5.45
C TYR A 72 -6.00 -1.23 -6.81
N LEU A 73 -7.15 -1.07 -7.47
CA LEU A 73 -7.32 -0.27 -8.67
C LEU A 73 -7.91 1.12 -8.33
N PRO A 74 -7.72 2.14 -9.19
CA PRO A 74 -7.02 2.10 -10.48
C PRO A 74 -5.51 1.85 -10.33
N ALA A 75 -4.88 1.35 -11.41
CA ALA A 75 -3.44 1.15 -11.42
C ALA A 75 -2.68 2.44 -11.16
N VAL A 76 -1.62 2.37 -10.37
CA VAL A 76 -0.74 3.49 -10.05
C VAL A 76 0.66 3.24 -10.57
N LEU A 77 1.46 4.31 -10.69
CA LEU A 77 2.88 4.16 -10.99
C LEU A 77 3.56 3.42 -9.84
N THR A 78 4.27 2.37 -10.18
CA THR A 78 5.05 1.55 -9.25
C THR A 78 6.32 1.07 -9.94
N VAL A 79 7.13 0.31 -9.23
CA VAL A 79 8.35 -0.31 -9.76
C VAL A 79 8.28 -1.81 -9.53
N TRP A 80 8.66 -2.58 -10.54
CA TRP A 80 8.83 -4.01 -10.44
C TRP A 80 10.26 -4.40 -10.82
N GLU A 81 11.02 -4.92 -9.87
CA GLU A 81 12.42 -5.33 -10.07
C GLU A 81 13.26 -4.29 -10.86
N GLY A 82 13.11 -3.01 -10.53
CA GLY A 82 13.83 -1.91 -11.15
C GLY A 82 13.19 -1.31 -12.41
N THR A 83 12.06 -1.83 -12.87
CA THR A 83 11.34 -1.33 -14.04
C THR A 83 10.06 -0.63 -13.63
N GLU A 84 9.91 0.65 -14.01
CA GLU A 84 8.69 1.42 -13.77
C GLU A 84 7.53 0.92 -14.63
N MET A 85 6.34 0.86 -14.03
CA MET A 85 5.11 0.40 -14.67
C MET A 85 3.87 0.92 -13.94
N PHE A 86 2.71 0.83 -14.57
CA PHE A 86 1.41 0.98 -13.90
C PHE A 86 0.84 -0.38 -13.53
N ASN A 87 0.55 -0.57 -12.24
CA ASN A 87 0.05 -1.84 -11.69
C ASN A 87 -0.88 -1.58 -10.50
N TYR A 88 -1.41 -2.63 -9.89
CA TYR A 88 -2.11 -2.55 -8.60
C TYR A 88 -1.35 -1.66 -7.62
N SER A 89 -2.08 -0.80 -6.92
CA SER A 89 -1.47 0.01 -5.87
C SER A 89 -0.84 -0.85 -4.79
N PRO A 90 0.35 -0.49 -4.28
CA PRO A 90 0.84 -1.02 -3.01
C PRO A 90 -0.19 -0.86 -1.90
N LEU A 91 -0.16 -1.75 -0.91
CA LEU A 91 -1.15 -1.74 0.17
C LEU A 91 -1.02 -0.47 1.04
N VAL A 92 0.21 -0.06 1.31
CA VAL A 92 0.53 1.26 1.87
C VAL A 92 1.41 1.97 0.85
N TYR A 93 0.91 3.05 0.28
CA TYR A 93 1.55 3.76 -0.82
C TYR A 93 1.81 5.22 -0.47
N ALA A 94 2.99 5.70 -0.82
CA ALA A 94 3.33 7.12 -0.81
C ALA A 94 4.08 7.45 -2.10
N TYR A 95 3.71 8.53 -2.78
CA TYR A 95 4.32 8.93 -4.04
C TYR A 95 4.81 10.37 -3.98
N HIS A 96 6.12 10.56 -4.18
CA HIS A 96 6.79 11.87 -4.12
C HIS A 96 6.47 12.68 -2.85
N CYS A 97 6.30 12.00 -1.73
CA CYS A 97 6.03 12.63 -0.44
C CYS A 97 7.33 12.94 0.33
N ASN A 98 7.23 13.93 1.22
CA ASN A 98 8.32 14.27 2.15
C ASN A 98 7.86 14.04 3.59
N ASN A 99 8.78 13.62 4.47
CA ASN A 99 8.54 13.41 5.90
C ASN A 99 7.36 12.45 6.14
N VAL A 100 7.47 11.23 5.63
CA VAL A 100 6.45 10.19 5.76
C VAL A 100 6.87 9.18 6.80
N ALA A 101 5.96 8.78 7.68
CA ALA A 101 6.27 7.76 8.65
C ALA A 101 5.15 6.71 8.78
N LEU A 102 5.56 5.49 9.07
CA LEU A 102 4.73 4.36 9.47
C LEU A 102 5.32 3.79 10.76
N THR A 103 4.68 4.01 11.89
CA THR A 103 5.28 3.70 13.19
C THR A 103 4.32 2.98 14.14
N GLY A 104 4.83 2.54 15.27
CA GLY A 104 4.05 1.94 16.35
C GLY A 104 4.32 0.46 16.55
N LYS A 105 3.46 -0.22 17.29
CA LYS A 105 3.59 -1.65 17.63
C LYS A 105 2.44 -2.51 17.08
N GLY A 106 1.59 -1.91 16.22
CA GLY A 106 0.49 -2.65 15.60
C GLY A 106 0.95 -3.49 14.41
N THR A 107 -0.02 -4.12 13.76
CA THR A 107 0.18 -5.09 12.68
C THR A 107 -0.49 -4.64 11.40
N LEU A 108 0.21 -4.82 10.28
CA LEU A 108 -0.33 -4.79 8.93
C LEU A 108 -0.39 -6.21 8.39
N ASP A 109 -1.57 -6.72 8.09
CA ASP A 109 -1.80 -8.05 7.53
C ASP A 109 -2.27 -7.93 6.09
N GLY A 110 -1.41 -8.33 5.15
CA GLY A 110 -1.65 -8.17 3.72
C GLY A 110 -2.61 -9.17 3.11
N GLY A 111 -2.98 -10.26 3.80
CA GLY A 111 -3.93 -11.26 3.33
C GLY A 111 -3.54 -11.98 2.03
N ALA A 112 -2.25 -11.99 1.68
CA ALA A 112 -1.81 -12.37 0.34
C ALA A 112 -1.88 -13.87 0.02
N LYS A 113 -1.90 -14.73 1.04
CA LYS A 113 -1.90 -16.21 0.88
C LYS A 113 -3.06 -16.72 0.02
N ASN A 114 -4.22 -16.11 0.17
CA ASN A 114 -5.43 -16.56 -0.48
C ASN A 114 -5.58 -15.99 -1.91
N THR A 115 -4.82 -14.95 -2.26
CA THR A 115 -4.99 -14.19 -3.50
C THR A 115 -3.69 -14.07 -4.29
N PHE A 116 -2.84 -13.12 -3.92
CA PHE A 116 -1.66 -12.75 -4.68
C PHE A 116 -0.61 -13.86 -4.77
N ALA A 117 -0.57 -14.78 -3.80
CA ALA A 117 0.30 -15.95 -3.86
C ALA A 117 0.01 -16.83 -5.08
N LYS A 118 -1.23 -16.83 -5.59
CA LYS A 118 -1.66 -17.58 -6.78
C LYS A 118 -1.08 -17.04 -8.08
N PHE A 119 -0.57 -15.81 -8.08
CA PHE A 119 0.06 -15.18 -9.24
C PHE A 119 1.47 -15.72 -9.54
N ARG A 120 2.13 -16.33 -8.56
CA ARG A 120 3.52 -16.80 -8.67
C ARG A 120 3.81 -17.69 -9.88
N PRO A 121 3.01 -18.73 -10.19
CA PRO A 121 3.32 -19.66 -11.27
C PRO A 121 3.22 -19.04 -12.66
N GLN A 122 2.42 -17.99 -12.83
CA GLN A 122 2.02 -17.46 -14.13
C GLN A 122 2.78 -16.20 -14.55
N ARG A 123 3.55 -15.60 -13.63
CA ARG A 123 4.11 -14.25 -13.85
C ARG A 123 5.38 -14.21 -14.72
N SER A 124 6.04 -15.34 -15.00
CA SER A 124 7.32 -15.35 -15.70
C SER A 124 7.26 -14.72 -17.09
N GLU A 125 6.20 -14.99 -17.86
CA GLU A 125 6.01 -14.42 -19.19
C GLU A 125 5.77 -12.91 -19.13
N MET A 126 4.86 -12.47 -18.29
CA MET A 126 4.56 -11.04 -18.08
C MET A 126 5.79 -10.28 -17.57
N GLN A 127 6.59 -10.89 -16.72
CA GLN A 127 7.85 -10.35 -16.21
C GLN A 127 8.89 -10.17 -17.33
N SER A 128 8.99 -11.15 -18.24
CA SER A 128 9.84 -11.04 -19.42
C SER A 128 9.38 -9.92 -20.34
N THR A 129 8.07 -9.78 -20.54
CA THR A 129 7.46 -8.68 -21.31
C THR A 129 7.82 -7.33 -20.72
N LEU A 130 7.63 -7.14 -19.41
CA LEU A 130 7.97 -5.88 -18.75
C LEU A 130 9.46 -5.53 -18.87
N ARG A 131 10.35 -6.51 -18.69
CA ARG A 131 11.80 -6.31 -18.89
C ARG A 131 12.12 -5.88 -20.29
N GLN A 132 11.51 -6.52 -21.31
CA GLN A 132 11.69 -6.16 -22.70
C GLN A 132 11.19 -4.75 -22.98
N MET A 133 10.02 -4.37 -22.46
CA MET A 133 9.52 -3.00 -22.56
C MET A 133 10.50 -1.99 -21.96
N GLY A 134 11.19 -2.35 -20.87
CA GLY A 134 12.24 -1.51 -20.30
C GLY A 134 13.46 -1.38 -21.20
N ILE A 135 13.94 -2.47 -21.80
CA ILE A 135 15.06 -2.50 -22.75
C ILE A 135 14.74 -1.68 -23.98
N ASP A 136 13.54 -1.83 -24.54
CA ASP A 136 13.06 -1.13 -25.73
C ASP A 136 12.69 0.34 -25.46
N GLN A 137 12.86 0.80 -24.23
CA GLN A 137 12.52 2.16 -23.79
C GLN A 137 11.06 2.56 -24.08
N VAL A 138 10.15 1.60 -24.03
CA VAL A 138 8.69 1.88 -24.14
C VAL A 138 8.33 2.93 -23.08
N PRO A 139 7.59 3.99 -23.43
CA PRO A 139 7.16 5.00 -22.46
C PRO A 139 6.46 4.40 -21.23
N VAL A 140 6.77 4.89 -20.04
CA VAL A 140 6.25 4.29 -18.78
C VAL A 140 4.72 4.22 -18.74
N HIS A 141 4.03 5.23 -19.29
CA HIS A 141 2.56 5.25 -19.33
C HIS A 141 1.95 4.18 -20.24
N GLU A 142 2.74 3.59 -21.14
CA GLU A 142 2.33 2.45 -21.96
C GLU A 142 2.61 1.11 -21.29
N ARG A 143 3.43 1.07 -20.23
CA ARG A 143 3.68 -0.12 -19.41
C ARG A 143 2.54 -0.31 -18.40
N TYR A 144 1.34 -0.44 -18.92
CA TYR A 144 0.12 -0.50 -18.13
C TYR A 144 -0.42 -1.93 -18.06
N PHE A 145 -0.45 -2.50 -16.86
CA PHE A 145 -0.87 -3.87 -16.62
C PHE A 145 -2.28 -3.97 -15.99
N GLY A 146 -2.72 -2.98 -15.26
CA GLY A 146 -4.11 -2.82 -14.80
C GLY A 146 -4.76 -4.06 -14.20
N GLU A 147 -6.04 -4.27 -14.53
CA GLU A 147 -6.89 -5.31 -13.94
C GLU A 147 -6.47 -6.74 -14.31
N GLU A 148 -5.80 -6.92 -15.45
CA GLU A 148 -5.30 -8.23 -15.91
C GLU A 148 -3.91 -8.56 -15.39
N SER A 149 -3.35 -7.69 -14.55
CA SER A 149 -2.02 -7.90 -13.99
C SER A 149 -1.96 -9.13 -13.09
N ILE A 150 -0.90 -9.90 -13.27
CA ILE A 150 -0.49 -10.97 -12.36
C ILE A 150 0.75 -10.57 -11.54
N PHE A 151 1.11 -9.30 -11.54
CA PHE A 151 2.13 -8.76 -10.65
C PHE A 151 1.51 -8.40 -9.29
N PRO A 152 1.83 -9.12 -8.21
CA PRO A 152 1.36 -8.72 -6.89
C PRO A 152 1.97 -7.37 -6.50
N PRO A 153 1.22 -6.49 -5.83
CA PRO A 153 1.74 -5.21 -5.35
C PRO A 153 2.73 -5.40 -4.20
N SER A 154 3.57 -4.41 -3.95
CA SER A 154 4.37 -4.34 -2.73
C SER A 154 3.48 -4.05 -1.51
N MET A 155 3.92 -4.45 -0.31
CA MET A 155 3.17 -4.14 0.91
C MET A 155 3.27 -2.67 1.27
N VAL A 156 4.49 -2.14 1.40
CA VAL A 156 4.75 -0.72 1.68
C VAL A 156 5.68 -0.17 0.61
N GLN A 157 5.23 0.85 -0.13
CA GLN A 157 6.05 1.48 -1.16
C GLN A 157 6.05 3.01 -1.05
N PRO A 158 7.10 3.60 -0.48
CA PRO A 158 7.34 5.04 -0.51
C PRO A 158 8.14 5.44 -1.76
N LEU A 159 7.47 5.46 -2.92
CA LEU A 159 8.11 5.71 -4.21
C LEU A 159 8.50 7.19 -4.39
N GLY A 160 9.78 7.46 -4.63
CA GLY A 160 10.31 8.81 -4.82
C GLY A 160 10.14 9.73 -3.61
N CYS A 161 9.99 9.16 -2.41
CA CYS A 161 9.81 9.90 -1.17
C CYS A 161 11.15 10.32 -0.52
N LYS A 162 11.10 11.35 0.32
CA LYS A 162 12.23 11.83 1.13
C LYS A 162 11.89 11.81 2.61
N ASN A 163 12.87 11.47 3.46
CA ASN A 163 12.69 11.37 4.92
C ASN A 163 11.57 10.40 5.29
N VAL A 164 11.83 9.12 5.03
CA VAL A 164 10.89 8.02 5.32
C VAL A 164 11.33 7.29 6.58
N LEU A 165 10.42 7.12 7.53
CA LEU A 165 10.62 6.32 8.74
C LEU A 165 9.62 5.17 8.79
N ILE A 166 10.11 3.95 8.91
CA ILE A 166 9.28 2.77 9.20
C ILE A 166 9.85 2.10 10.45
N GLU A 167 9.08 2.08 11.53
CA GLU A 167 9.58 1.66 12.84
C GLU A 167 8.53 0.93 13.68
N GLY A 168 8.90 -0.22 14.21
CA GLY A 168 8.20 -0.94 15.27
C GLY A 168 6.99 -1.76 14.82
N VAL A 169 6.42 -1.49 13.64
CA VAL A 169 5.26 -2.24 13.12
C VAL A 169 5.60 -3.68 12.76
N THR A 170 4.65 -4.57 12.94
CA THR A 170 4.69 -5.94 12.44
C THR A 170 4.02 -6.01 11.08
N ILE A 171 4.66 -6.65 10.09
CA ILE A 171 4.09 -6.85 8.76
C ILE A 171 3.96 -8.34 8.49
N LEU A 172 2.75 -8.78 8.18
CA LEU A 172 2.41 -10.17 7.90
C LEU A 172 1.86 -10.33 6.50
N ASP A 173 2.05 -11.50 5.93
CA ASP A 173 1.42 -11.98 4.70
C ASP A 173 1.46 -10.96 3.54
N SER A 174 2.66 -10.43 3.28
CA SER A 174 2.91 -9.47 2.20
C SER A 174 2.66 -10.08 0.82
N PRO A 175 1.99 -9.36 -0.10
CA PRO A 175 1.79 -9.84 -1.48
C PRO A 175 3.10 -10.08 -2.23
N TYR A 176 4.08 -9.19 -2.07
CA TYR A 176 5.40 -9.29 -2.71
C TYR A 176 6.49 -8.71 -1.80
N TRP A 177 7.14 -7.62 -2.22
CA TRP A 177 8.13 -6.93 -1.38
C TRP A 177 7.47 -6.35 -0.14
N VAL A 178 8.06 -6.61 1.02
CA VAL A 178 7.55 -6.08 2.30
C VAL A 178 7.73 -4.57 2.37
N ILE A 179 8.92 -4.08 2.05
CA ILE A 179 9.21 -2.64 1.93
C ILE A 179 9.99 -2.46 0.63
N HIS A 180 9.49 -1.57 -0.23
CA HIS A 180 10.06 -1.30 -1.54
C HIS A 180 10.15 0.21 -1.77
N PRO A 181 11.26 0.87 -1.40
CA PRO A 181 11.45 2.32 -1.59
C PRO A 181 11.71 2.70 -3.05
#